data_ee9c88839981407a950bfdf51925adee
#
_entry.id   ee9c88839981407a950bfdf51925adee
#
_cell.length_a   1.000
_cell.length_b   1.000
_cell.length_c   1.000
_cell.angle_alpha   90.00
_cell.angle_beta   90.00
_cell.angle_gamma   90.00
#
_symmetry.space_group_name_H-M   'P 1'
#
loop_
_entity.id
_entity.type
_entity.pdbx_description
1 polymer ?
#
loop_
_entity_poly.entity_id
_entity_poly.type
_entity_poly.pdbx_seq_one_letter_code
_entity_poly.pdbx_strand_id
1 'polypeptide(L)'
;MIKLFNNLINRIFKKEAIVKMTNRTLKTAVKEWMENSTKAERKHNHISKWDTSQVTSMKKLFFKFPLFNYSIGDWDVSNVTDMSYMFRNDGMDIGSAFNQPIGNWDVRKVTTMEEMFCGATSFNQDISTWNVSSVTSMKAMFYGATSFNQTLGNWDLSNVKDISFMFYDAIAFNQNLSNWDIKNISHHFNFSFNTPNWLLPKPI
;
A
#
# COMPACT_ATOMS: atom_id res chain seq x y z
N MET A 1 -22.55 34.05 29.72
CA MET A 1 -21.33 34.25 28.92
C MET A 1 -20.22 33.22 29.21
N ILE A 2 -19.82 33.00 30.46
CA ILE A 2 -18.72 32.08 30.85
C ILE A 2 -19.00 30.61 30.44
N LYS A 3 -20.22 30.09 30.57
CA LYS A 3 -20.57 28.71 30.13
C LYS A 3 -20.50 28.52 28.64
N LEU A 4 -20.85 29.51 27.84
CA LEU A 4 -20.72 29.46 26.37
C LEU A 4 -19.23 29.52 25.94
N PHE A 5 -18.43 30.34 26.63
CA PHE A 5 -17.01 30.46 26.38
C PHE A 5 -16.23 29.16 26.74
N ASN A 6 -16.56 28.56 27.90
CA ASN A 6 -16.01 27.28 28.33
C ASN A 6 -16.43 26.12 27.39
N ASN A 7 -17.66 26.12 26.88
CA ASN A 7 -18.09 25.15 25.88
C ASN A 7 -17.38 25.34 24.52
N LEU A 8 -17.11 26.59 24.14
CA LEU A 8 -16.33 26.89 22.93
C LEU A 8 -14.86 26.48 23.09
N ILE A 9 -14.25 26.81 24.24
CA ILE A 9 -12.90 26.39 24.60
C ILE A 9 -12.79 24.85 24.62
N ASN A 10 -13.70 24.16 25.26
CA ASN A 10 -13.74 22.71 25.29
C ASN A 10 -13.98 22.07 23.90
N ARG A 11 -14.62 22.79 22.96
CA ARG A 11 -14.70 22.38 21.56
C ARG A 11 -13.41 22.60 20.79
N ILE A 12 -12.69 23.71 21.07
CA ILE A 12 -11.43 24.09 20.41
C ILE A 12 -10.26 23.24 20.95
N PHE A 13 -10.25 22.92 22.25
CA PHE A 13 -9.21 22.14 22.92
C PHE A 13 -9.61 20.69 23.20
N LYS A 14 -10.71 20.20 22.62
CA LYS A 14 -11.02 18.77 22.68
C LYS A 14 -9.87 18.09 21.94
N LYS A 15 -8.87 17.61 22.72
CA LYS A 15 -7.79 16.76 22.18
C LYS A 15 -8.47 15.71 21.32
N GLU A 16 -8.28 15.80 20.02
CA GLU A 16 -8.87 14.83 19.09
C GLU A 16 -8.53 13.44 19.60
N ALA A 17 -9.53 12.70 20.08
CA ALA A 17 -9.30 11.35 20.55
C ALA A 17 -8.80 10.53 19.35
N ILE A 18 -7.58 10.01 19.47
CA ILE A 18 -7.04 9.13 18.44
C ILE A 18 -7.97 7.92 18.31
N VAL A 19 -8.51 7.71 17.13
CA VAL A 19 -9.42 6.59 16.87
C VAL A 19 -8.58 5.34 16.61
N LYS A 20 -8.55 4.41 17.58
CA LYS A 20 -7.85 3.13 17.43
C LYS A 20 -8.65 2.20 16.52
N MET A 21 -7.95 1.69 15.49
CA MET A 21 -8.54 0.80 14.51
C MET A 21 -8.15 -0.65 14.77
N THR A 22 -9.10 -1.56 14.62
CA THR A 22 -8.88 -3.00 14.44
C THR A 22 -9.10 -3.37 12.97
N ASN A 23 -8.77 -4.59 12.55
CA ASN A 23 -9.03 -5.04 11.18
C ASN A 23 -10.48 -4.81 10.72
N ARG A 24 -11.45 -5.04 11.63
CA ARG A 24 -12.87 -4.86 11.33
C ARG A 24 -13.27 -3.39 11.24
N THR A 25 -12.89 -2.59 12.25
CA THR A 25 -13.28 -1.18 12.32
C THR A 25 -12.61 -0.37 11.23
N LEU A 26 -11.36 -0.68 10.86
CA LEU A 26 -10.66 -0.02 9.75
C LEU A 26 -11.40 -0.21 8.43
N LYS A 27 -11.80 -1.44 8.09
CA LYS A 27 -12.55 -1.72 6.85
C LYS A 27 -13.88 -0.96 6.81
N THR A 28 -14.58 -0.89 7.95
CA THR A 28 -15.85 -0.15 8.05
C THR A 28 -15.60 1.35 7.90
N ALA A 29 -14.61 1.90 8.58
CA ALA A 29 -14.28 3.32 8.54
C ALA A 29 -13.82 3.78 7.15
N VAL A 30 -13.01 2.96 6.45
CA VAL A 30 -12.62 3.23 5.05
C VAL A 30 -13.84 3.27 4.15
N LYS A 31 -14.77 2.32 4.25
CA LYS A 31 -16.01 2.33 3.48
C LYS A 31 -16.83 3.59 3.74
N GLU A 32 -17.04 3.95 5.01
CA GLU A 32 -17.76 5.19 5.40
C GLU A 32 -17.04 6.44 4.87
N TRP A 33 -15.70 6.46 4.89
CA TRP A 33 -14.89 7.56 4.36
C TRP A 33 -15.10 7.74 2.86
N MET A 34 -15.11 6.64 2.11
CA MET A 34 -15.29 6.68 0.65
C MET A 34 -16.73 7.01 0.24
N GLU A 35 -17.73 6.65 1.07
CA GLU A 35 -19.13 7.01 0.84
C GLU A 35 -19.39 8.50 1.15
N ASN A 36 -18.86 9.03 2.24
CA ASN A 36 -18.99 10.42 2.66
C ASN A 36 -17.90 10.82 3.65
N SER A 37 -16.81 11.37 3.14
CA SER A 37 -15.62 11.75 3.92
C SER A 37 -15.95 12.75 5.04
N THR A 38 -16.81 13.75 4.76
CA THR A 38 -17.21 14.74 5.78
C THR A 38 -17.95 14.12 6.97
N LYS A 39 -18.82 13.14 6.70
CA LYS A 39 -19.54 12.41 7.77
C LYS A 39 -18.61 11.48 8.53
N ALA A 40 -17.75 10.77 7.81
CA ALA A 40 -16.77 9.85 8.38
C ALA A 40 -15.74 10.59 9.25
N GLU A 41 -15.28 11.78 8.83
CA GLU A 41 -14.36 12.61 9.59
C GLU A 41 -14.94 13.07 10.93
N ARG A 42 -16.22 13.43 10.95
CA ARG A 42 -16.92 13.78 12.22
C ARG A 42 -16.98 12.61 13.20
N LYS A 43 -16.98 11.37 12.70
CA LYS A 43 -17.11 10.14 13.49
C LYS A 43 -15.75 9.56 13.91
N HIS A 44 -14.78 9.62 13.00
CA HIS A 44 -13.51 8.89 13.10
C HIS A 44 -12.28 9.80 13.07
N ASN A 45 -12.44 11.12 12.97
CA ASN A 45 -11.42 12.10 12.60
C ASN A 45 -10.92 11.89 11.15
N HIS A 46 -10.03 12.76 10.69
CA HIS A 46 -9.45 12.65 9.35
C HIS A 46 -8.70 11.33 9.19
N ILE A 47 -8.84 10.67 8.02
CA ILE A 47 -8.27 9.35 7.73
C ILE A 47 -6.77 9.25 8.03
N SER A 48 -6.01 10.33 7.81
CA SER A 48 -4.57 10.36 8.10
C SER A 48 -4.22 10.31 9.60
N LYS A 49 -5.21 10.46 10.49
CA LYS A 49 -5.03 10.49 11.96
C LYS A 49 -5.51 9.22 12.65
N TRP A 50 -5.91 8.22 11.90
CA TRP A 50 -6.36 6.95 12.49
C TRP A 50 -5.17 6.18 13.07
N ASP A 51 -5.34 5.67 14.29
CA ASP A 51 -4.37 4.78 14.93
C ASP A 51 -4.59 3.36 14.41
N THR A 52 -3.68 2.92 13.54
CA THR A 52 -3.71 1.59 12.92
C THR A 52 -2.80 0.58 13.62
N SER A 53 -2.24 0.93 14.78
CA SER A 53 -1.26 0.10 15.52
C SER A 53 -1.77 -1.29 15.92
N GLN A 54 -3.11 -1.49 15.98
CA GLN A 54 -3.70 -2.81 16.28
C GLN A 54 -4.13 -3.59 15.02
N VAL A 55 -3.88 -3.03 13.84
CA VAL A 55 -4.25 -3.68 12.57
C VAL A 55 -3.19 -4.70 12.18
N THR A 56 -3.62 -5.92 11.92
CA THR A 56 -2.74 -7.03 11.50
C THR A 56 -2.95 -7.44 10.04
N SER A 57 -4.05 -7.01 9.41
CA SER A 57 -4.33 -7.29 7.99
C SER A 57 -5.00 -6.09 7.32
N MET A 58 -4.39 -5.64 6.23
CA MET A 58 -4.93 -4.62 5.32
C MET A 58 -5.35 -5.23 3.96
N LYS A 59 -5.55 -6.55 3.95
CA LYS A 59 -5.98 -7.27 2.75
C LYS A 59 -7.22 -6.66 2.13
N LYS A 60 -7.13 -6.31 0.83
CA LYS A 60 -8.22 -5.73 0.03
C LYS A 60 -8.82 -4.43 0.60
N LEU A 61 -8.06 -3.66 1.38
CA LEU A 61 -8.60 -2.51 2.12
C LEU A 61 -9.17 -1.44 1.17
N PHE A 62 -8.49 -1.15 0.07
CA PHE A 62 -8.90 -0.15 -0.93
C PHE A 62 -9.28 -0.75 -2.29
N PHE A 63 -9.40 -2.07 -2.38
CA PHE A 63 -9.66 -2.82 -3.61
C PHE A 63 -10.88 -2.32 -4.44
N LYS A 64 -11.91 -1.80 -3.77
CA LYS A 64 -13.13 -1.28 -4.43
C LYS A 64 -13.12 0.22 -4.64
N PHE A 65 -11.99 0.90 -4.39
CA PHE A 65 -11.91 2.35 -4.35
C PHE A 65 -10.79 2.87 -5.26
N PRO A 66 -10.91 2.74 -6.60
CA PRO A 66 -9.84 3.11 -7.53
C PRO A 66 -9.44 4.59 -7.45
N LEU A 67 -10.35 5.47 -7.02
CA LEU A 67 -10.08 6.90 -6.85
C LEU A 67 -9.50 7.26 -5.47
N PHE A 68 -9.21 6.26 -4.62
CA PHE A 68 -8.59 6.52 -3.32
C PHE A 68 -7.18 7.11 -3.50
N ASN A 69 -6.97 8.32 -2.97
CA ASN A 69 -5.66 8.99 -2.97
C ASN A 69 -5.49 9.92 -1.76
N TYR A 70 -5.98 9.52 -0.59
CA TYR A 70 -5.77 10.27 0.64
C TYR A 70 -4.45 9.88 1.30
N SER A 71 -3.83 10.84 2.03
CA SER A 71 -2.60 10.60 2.78
C SER A 71 -2.82 9.61 3.92
N ILE A 72 -2.06 8.53 3.90
CA ILE A 72 -2.03 7.46 4.91
C ILE A 72 -0.58 7.10 5.30
N GLY A 73 0.39 7.93 4.92
CA GLY A 73 1.81 7.68 5.19
C GLY A 73 2.15 7.62 6.67
N ASP A 74 1.36 8.28 7.54
CA ASP A 74 1.54 8.27 8.99
C ASP A 74 0.89 7.05 9.69
N TRP A 75 0.23 6.16 8.95
CA TRP A 75 -0.36 4.96 9.55
C TRP A 75 0.73 4.03 10.12
N ASP A 76 0.53 3.57 11.35
CA ASP A 76 1.34 2.52 11.93
C ASP A 76 0.95 1.15 11.35
N VAL A 77 1.81 0.61 10.48
CA VAL A 77 1.62 -0.69 9.85
C VAL A 77 2.54 -1.77 10.43
N SER A 78 3.25 -1.46 11.52
CA SER A 78 4.29 -2.32 12.11
C SER A 78 3.78 -3.69 12.60
N ASN A 79 2.46 -3.86 12.76
CA ASN A 79 1.84 -5.12 13.12
C ASN A 79 1.12 -5.82 11.95
N VAL A 80 1.14 -5.22 10.75
CA VAL A 80 0.49 -5.80 9.58
C VAL A 80 1.32 -6.97 9.03
N THR A 81 0.65 -8.09 8.78
CA THR A 81 1.25 -9.30 8.20
C THR A 81 0.74 -9.59 6.80
N ASP A 82 -0.44 -9.08 6.41
CA ASP A 82 -1.06 -9.32 5.10
C ASP A 82 -1.50 -7.99 4.46
N MET A 83 -0.82 -7.62 3.37
CA MET A 83 -1.13 -6.46 2.53
C MET A 83 -1.64 -6.86 1.13
N SER A 84 -2.02 -8.14 0.94
CA SER A 84 -2.44 -8.64 -0.36
C SER A 84 -3.65 -7.88 -0.90
N TYR A 85 -3.61 -7.51 -2.19
CA TYR A 85 -4.68 -6.82 -2.91
C TYR A 85 -5.04 -5.42 -2.37
N MET A 86 -4.19 -4.81 -1.53
CA MET A 86 -4.58 -3.60 -0.77
C MET A 86 -5.04 -2.46 -1.68
N PHE A 87 -4.29 -2.17 -2.75
CA PHE A 87 -4.57 -1.12 -3.73
C PHE A 87 -4.90 -1.68 -5.13
N ARG A 88 -5.18 -2.98 -5.21
CA ARG A 88 -5.50 -3.61 -6.48
C ARG A 88 -6.69 -2.94 -7.15
N ASN A 89 -6.57 -2.70 -8.44
CA ASN A 89 -7.66 -2.25 -9.31
C ASN A 89 -7.91 -3.26 -10.44
N ASP A 90 -9.11 -3.85 -10.47
CA ASP A 90 -9.52 -4.79 -11.52
C ASP A 90 -10.16 -4.08 -12.73
N GLY A 91 -10.48 -2.80 -12.61
CA GLY A 91 -11.09 -2.01 -13.69
C GLY A 91 -10.03 -1.60 -14.71
N MET A 92 -9.97 -2.24 -15.87
CA MET A 92 -9.03 -1.87 -16.94
C MET A 92 -9.27 -0.46 -17.48
N ASP A 93 -10.49 0.07 -17.33
CA ASP A 93 -10.91 1.35 -17.92
C ASP A 93 -10.67 2.56 -17.01
N ILE A 94 -10.54 2.35 -15.69
CA ILE A 94 -10.29 3.41 -14.72
C ILE A 94 -9.05 3.02 -13.89
N GLY A 95 -7.92 3.62 -14.21
CA GLY A 95 -6.69 3.41 -13.46
C GLY A 95 -6.86 3.75 -11.97
N SER A 96 -6.02 3.15 -11.10
CA SER A 96 -5.97 3.53 -9.68
C SER A 96 -5.28 4.88 -9.52
N ALA A 97 -5.91 5.79 -8.75
CA ALA A 97 -5.38 7.12 -8.48
C ALA A 97 -4.33 7.12 -7.34
N PHE A 98 -4.17 6.00 -6.60
CA PHE A 98 -3.31 5.98 -5.43
C PHE A 98 -1.85 6.24 -5.77
N ASN A 99 -1.32 7.35 -5.23
CA ASN A 99 0.09 7.73 -5.36
C ASN A 99 0.57 8.56 -4.16
N GLN A 100 0.16 8.16 -2.92
CA GLN A 100 0.60 8.85 -1.71
C GLN A 100 1.90 8.25 -1.16
N PRO A 101 2.75 9.07 -0.51
CA PRO A 101 4.01 8.59 0.05
C PRO A 101 3.76 7.60 1.20
N ILE A 102 4.31 6.41 1.06
CA ILE A 102 4.23 5.31 2.03
C ILE A 102 5.61 4.68 2.30
N GLY A 103 6.70 5.33 1.87
CA GLY A 103 8.05 4.83 2.04
C GLY A 103 8.46 4.65 3.51
N ASN A 104 7.86 5.40 4.43
CA ASN A 104 8.14 5.30 5.87
C ASN A 104 7.41 4.14 6.58
N TRP A 105 6.61 3.34 5.88
CA TRP A 105 5.92 2.22 6.49
C TRP A 105 6.90 1.14 6.97
N ASP A 106 6.73 0.70 8.21
CA ASP A 106 7.44 -0.45 8.76
C ASP A 106 6.76 -1.76 8.35
N VAL A 107 7.24 -2.34 7.24
CA VAL A 107 6.67 -3.56 6.65
C VAL A 107 7.39 -4.85 7.09
N ARG A 108 8.26 -4.80 8.10
CA ARG A 108 9.11 -5.95 8.52
C ARG A 108 8.32 -7.21 8.89
N LYS A 109 7.05 -7.10 9.29
CA LYS A 109 6.20 -8.25 9.64
C LYS A 109 5.32 -8.73 8.49
N VAL A 110 5.33 -8.03 7.35
CA VAL A 110 4.50 -8.42 6.20
C VAL A 110 5.03 -9.69 5.58
N THR A 111 4.17 -10.70 5.44
CA THR A 111 4.50 -12.00 4.86
C THR A 111 3.97 -12.16 3.44
N THR A 112 2.97 -11.37 3.04
CA THR A 112 2.45 -11.39 1.67
C THR A 112 2.09 -9.99 1.17
N MET A 113 2.57 -9.68 -0.04
CA MET A 113 2.27 -8.49 -0.83
C MET A 113 1.66 -8.85 -2.19
N GLU A 114 1.03 -10.05 -2.26
CA GLU A 114 0.40 -10.53 -3.50
C GLU A 114 -0.58 -9.49 -4.04
N GLU A 115 -0.38 -9.08 -5.31
CA GLU A 115 -1.23 -8.15 -6.05
C GLU A 115 -1.48 -6.80 -5.33
N MET A 116 -0.57 -6.38 -4.43
CA MET A 116 -0.77 -5.17 -3.61
C MET A 116 -1.02 -3.92 -4.46
N PHE A 117 -0.29 -3.74 -5.54
CA PHE A 117 -0.39 -2.62 -6.48
C PHE A 117 -0.80 -3.06 -7.90
N CYS A 118 -1.45 -4.22 -8.03
CA CYS A 118 -1.94 -4.70 -9.32
C CYS A 118 -2.95 -3.71 -9.91
N GLY A 119 -2.69 -3.22 -11.13
CA GLY A 119 -3.48 -2.18 -11.79
C GLY A 119 -3.39 -0.79 -11.14
N ALA A 120 -2.44 -0.55 -10.26
CA ALA A 120 -2.19 0.76 -9.65
C ALA A 120 -1.43 1.68 -10.62
N THR A 121 -2.12 2.13 -11.67
CA THR A 121 -1.53 2.81 -12.83
C THR A 121 -0.83 4.13 -12.49
N SER A 122 -1.24 4.83 -11.41
CA SER A 122 -0.62 6.09 -10.99
C SER A 122 0.50 5.91 -9.96
N PHE A 123 0.65 4.71 -9.37
CA PHE A 123 1.57 4.51 -8.26
C PHE A 123 3.03 4.57 -8.73
N ASN A 124 3.79 5.50 -8.16
CA ASN A 124 5.24 5.63 -8.40
C ASN A 124 5.97 6.24 -7.19
N GLN A 125 5.62 5.81 -5.96
CA GLN A 125 6.28 6.30 -4.75
C GLN A 125 7.51 5.47 -4.40
N ASP A 126 8.51 6.13 -3.81
CA ASP A 126 9.71 5.47 -3.34
C ASP A 126 9.41 4.54 -2.16
N ILE A 127 9.66 3.26 -2.35
CA ILE A 127 9.53 2.17 -1.39
C ILE A 127 10.84 1.38 -1.27
N SER A 128 11.96 1.95 -1.73
CA SER A 128 13.28 1.31 -1.73
C SER A 128 13.78 0.96 -0.33
N THR A 129 13.30 1.68 0.69
CA THR A 129 13.67 1.50 2.10
C THR A 129 12.88 0.40 2.81
N TRP A 130 11.87 -0.18 2.17
CA TRP A 130 11.08 -1.24 2.79
C TRP A 130 11.93 -2.48 3.09
N ASN A 131 11.88 -2.94 4.33
CA ASN A 131 12.44 -4.23 4.70
C ASN A 131 11.43 -5.34 4.39
N VAL A 132 11.65 -6.03 3.27
CA VAL A 132 10.76 -7.09 2.75
C VAL A 132 11.25 -8.50 3.08
N SER A 133 12.24 -8.65 3.96
CA SER A 133 12.88 -9.93 4.25
C SER A 133 11.94 -11.01 4.82
N SER A 134 10.77 -10.62 5.37
CA SER A 134 9.75 -11.60 5.83
C SER A 134 8.75 -12.01 4.74
N VAL A 135 8.78 -11.37 3.56
CA VAL A 135 7.79 -11.62 2.52
C VAL A 135 8.06 -12.95 1.81
N THR A 136 6.99 -13.75 1.65
CA THR A 136 7.04 -15.05 0.98
C THR A 136 6.40 -15.04 -0.41
N SER A 137 5.48 -14.10 -0.69
CA SER A 137 4.85 -13.94 -2.00
C SER A 137 4.74 -12.47 -2.39
N MET A 138 5.24 -12.17 -3.60
CA MET A 138 5.08 -10.89 -4.31
C MET A 138 4.43 -11.11 -5.68
N LYS A 139 3.67 -12.21 -5.82
CA LYS A 139 2.96 -12.53 -7.06
C LYS A 139 2.15 -11.34 -7.55
N ALA A 140 2.36 -10.95 -8.81
CA ALA A 140 1.65 -9.87 -9.50
C ALA A 140 1.63 -8.53 -8.73
N MET A 141 2.62 -8.26 -7.85
CA MET A 141 2.61 -7.07 -6.97
C MET A 141 2.48 -5.76 -7.75
N PHE A 142 3.13 -5.63 -8.89
CA PHE A 142 3.11 -4.46 -9.77
C PHE A 142 2.54 -4.77 -11.16
N TYR A 143 1.72 -5.82 -11.28
CA TYR A 143 1.04 -6.15 -12.54
C TYR A 143 0.25 -4.94 -13.05
N GLY A 144 0.51 -4.46 -14.26
CA GLY A 144 -0.17 -3.28 -14.83
C GLY A 144 0.04 -1.96 -14.07
N ALA A 145 1.04 -1.87 -13.21
CA ALA A 145 1.45 -0.61 -12.56
C ALA A 145 2.27 0.23 -13.55
N THR A 146 1.60 0.81 -14.52
CA THR A 146 2.20 1.39 -15.74
C THR A 146 3.11 2.58 -15.50
N SER A 147 2.97 3.30 -14.37
CA SER A 147 3.85 4.42 -14.00
C SER A 147 4.99 4.04 -13.07
N PHE A 148 4.99 2.82 -12.52
CA PHE A 148 5.95 2.43 -11.48
C PHE A 148 7.36 2.27 -12.04
N ASN A 149 8.32 3.02 -11.50
CA ASN A 149 9.73 2.97 -11.88
C ASN A 149 10.68 3.32 -10.73
N GLN A 150 10.44 2.79 -9.51
CA GLN A 150 11.30 3.06 -8.36
C GLN A 150 12.32 1.96 -8.14
N THR A 151 13.46 2.33 -7.54
CA THR A 151 14.57 1.42 -7.24
C THR A 151 14.17 0.35 -6.23
N LEU A 152 14.40 -0.91 -6.55
CA LEU A 152 14.12 -2.06 -5.68
C LEU A 152 15.35 -2.98 -5.51
N GLY A 153 16.48 -2.61 -6.04
CA GLY A 153 17.68 -3.48 -6.10
C GLY A 153 18.23 -3.91 -4.74
N ASN A 154 17.88 -3.20 -3.65
CA ASN A 154 18.31 -3.52 -2.29
C ASN A 154 17.32 -4.40 -1.50
N TRP A 155 16.22 -4.83 -2.11
CA TRP A 155 15.27 -5.71 -1.45
C TRP A 155 15.87 -7.10 -1.22
N ASP A 156 15.77 -7.59 0.02
CA ASP A 156 16.14 -8.96 0.37
C ASP A 156 14.98 -9.92 0.06
N LEU A 157 15.16 -10.74 -0.98
CA LEU A 157 14.17 -11.72 -1.44
C LEU A 157 14.44 -13.13 -0.93
N SER A 158 15.30 -13.31 0.06
CA SER A 158 15.74 -14.64 0.52
C SER A 158 14.60 -15.57 0.94
N ASN A 159 13.48 -15.03 1.43
CA ASN A 159 12.28 -15.79 1.82
C ASN A 159 11.19 -15.83 0.74
N VAL A 160 11.32 -15.07 -0.35
CA VAL A 160 10.31 -15.01 -1.41
C VAL A 160 10.31 -16.31 -2.21
N LYS A 161 9.11 -16.84 -2.49
CA LYS A 161 8.88 -18.08 -3.25
C LYS A 161 8.18 -17.82 -4.58
N ASP A 162 7.40 -16.75 -4.68
CA ASP A 162 6.61 -16.46 -5.88
C ASP A 162 6.70 -14.98 -6.26
N ILE A 163 7.23 -14.73 -7.47
CA ILE A 163 7.27 -13.43 -8.15
C ILE A 163 6.57 -13.51 -9.52
N SER A 164 5.76 -14.55 -9.76
CA SER A 164 5.05 -14.69 -11.03
C SER A 164 4.25 -13.43 -11.34
N PHE A 165 4.34 -12.96 -12.59
CA PHE A 165 3.67 -11.77 -13.09
C PHE A 165 4.01 -10.45 -12.35
N MET A 166 5.07 -10.40 -11.54
CA MET A 166 5.34 -9.26 -10.64
C MET A 166 5.37 -7.92 -11.36
N PHE A 167 5.98 -7.85 -12.55
CA PHE A 167 6.08 -6.64 -13.38
C PHE A 167 5.40 -6.80 -14.75
N TYR A 168 4.46 -7.73 -14.88
CA TYR A 168 3.69 -7.90 -16.12
C TYR A 168 2.98 -6.57 -16.46
N ASP A 169 3.13 -6.05 -17.69
CA ASP A 169 2.60 -4.75 -18.13
C ASP A 169 3.04 -3.54 -17.27
N ALA A 170 4.13 -3.63 -16.52
CA ALA A 170 4.73 -2.47 -15.84
C ALA A 170 5.56 -1.64 -16.84
N ILE A 171 4.87 -0.89 -17.69
CA ILE A 171 5.41 -0.28 -18.92
C ILE A 171 6.59 0.66 -18.65
N ALA A 172 6.55 1.46 -17.56
CA ALA A 172 7.60 2.43 -17.25
C ALA A 172 8.79 1.81 -16.53
N PHE A 173 8.67 0.56 -16.04
CA PHE A 173 9.69 -0.03 -15.17
C PHE A 173 11.00 -0.27 -15.91
N ASN A 174 12.10 0.32 -15.41
CA ASN A 174 13.46 0.17 -15.93
C ASN A 174 14.47 0.32 -14.78
N GLN A 175 14.52 -0.65 -13.85
CA GLN A 175 15.46 -0.62 -12.74
C GLN A 175 16.41 -1.82 -12.77
N ASN A 176 17.60 -1.62 -12.22
CA ASN A 176 18.61 -2.68 -12.12
C ASN A 176 18.26 -3.59 -10.94
N LEU A 177 17.95 -4.85 -11.22
CA LEU A 177 17.65 -5.89 -10.25
C LEU A 177 18.69 -7.02 -10.24
N SER A 178 19.87 -6.84 -10.83
CA SER A 178 20.92 -7.86 -10.87
C SER A 178 21.41 -8.32 -9.49
N ASN A 179 21.18 -7.53 -8.45
CA ASN A 179 21.54 -7.89 -7.07
C ASN A 179 20.53 -8.83 -6.39
N TRP A 180 19.39 -9.09 -7.00
CA TRP A 180 18.41 -9.99 -6.41
C TRP A 180 18.92 -11.43 -6.43
N ASP A 181 19.01 -12.07 -5.26
CA ASP A 181 19.22 -13.52 -5.18
C ASP A 181 17.88 -14.25 -5.34
N ILE A 182 17.70 -14.85 -6.51
CA ILE A 182 16.45 -15.54 -6.87
C ILE A 182 16.52 -17.06 -6.72
N LYS A 183 17.59 -17.61 -6.13
CA LYS A 183 17.80 -19.07 -6.01
C LYS A 183 16.69 -19.79 -5.26
N ASN A 184 16.04 -19.11 -4.31
CA ASN A 184 14.95 -19.66 -3.52
C ASN A 184 13.56 -19.45 -4.11
N ILE A 185 13.47 -18.74 -5.26
CA ILE A 185 12.21 -18.45 -5.92
C ILE A 185 11.80 -19.64 -6.78
N SER A 186 10.65 -20.24 -6.47
CA SER A 186 10.13 -21.42 -7.19
C SER A 186 9.13 -21.07 -8.27
N HIS A 187 8.52 -19.86 -8.22
CA HIS A 187 7.53 -19.42 -9.18
C HIS A 187 7.89 -18.02 -9.70
N HIS A 188 8.15 -17.90 -11.01
CA HIS A 188 8.55 -16.65 -11.68
C HIS A 188 7.96 -16.51 -13.09
N PHE A 189 6.85 -17.21 -13.36
CA PHE A 189 6.20 -17.19 -14.67
C PHE A 189 5.82 -15.78 -15.10
N ASN A 190 6.15 -15.39 -16.34
CA ASN A 190 5.85 -14.06 -16.90
C ASN A 190 6.26 -12.86 -16.00
N PHE A 191 7.33 -13.02 -15.20
CA PHE A 191 7.84 -12.03 -14.26
C PHE A 191 7.92 -10.62 -14.83
N SER A 192 8.39 -10.46 -16.07
CA SER A 192 8.61 -9.17 -16.74
C SER A 192 8.04 -9.16 -18.16
N PHE A 193 6.92 -9.84 -18.41
CA PHE A 193 6.29 -9.83 -19.72
C PHE A 193 5.76 -8.43 -20.04
N ASN A 194 5.92 -8.00 -21.30
CA ASN A 194 5.47 -6.70 -21.81
C ASN A 194 5.98 -5.50 -20.98
N THR A 195 7.29 -5.49 -20.71
CA THR A 195 8.02 -4.35 -20.11
C THR A 195 8.97 -3.74 -21.12
N PRO A 196 8.48 -3.03 -22.16
CA PRO A 196 9.27 -2.61 -23.32
C PRO A 196 10.41 -1.65 -22.96
N ASN A 197 10.27 -0.91 -21.87
CA ASN A 197 11.28 0.06 -21.43
C ASN A 197 12.32 -0.52 -20.47
N TRP A 198 12.18 -1.80 -20.06
CA TRP A 198 13.12 -2.40 -19.14
C TRP A 198 14.39 -2.89 -19.85
N LEU A 199 15.39 -2.01 -19.94
CA LEU A 199 16.68 -2.23 -20.59
C LEU A 199 17.80 -2.55 -19.59
N LEU A 200 17.64 -2.23 -18.31
CA LEU A 200 18.62 -2.47 -17.25
C LEU A 200 18.65 -3.96 -16.83
N PRO A 201 19.73 -4.41 -16.18
CA PRO A 201 19.89 -5.81 -15.83
C PRO A 201 18.75 -6.36 -14.99
N LYS A 202 18.23 -7.51 -15.41
CA LYS A 202 17.23 -8.32 -14.69
C LYS A 202 17.94 -9.31 -13.76
N PRO A 203 17.26 -9.87 -12.76
CA PRO A 203 17.85 -10.96 -11.96
C PRO A 203 18.09 -12.19 -12.84
N ILE A 204 19.18 -12.89 -12.58
CA ILE A 204 19.64 -14.08 -13.33
C ILE A 204 19.45 -15.31 -12.45
#